data_25f5266f309f9af3c207249dd4dfa876
#
_entry.id   25f5266f309f9af3c207249dd4dfa876
#
_cell.length_a   1.000
_cell.length_b   1.000
_cell.length_c   1.000
_cell.angle_alpha   90.00
_cell.angle_beta   90.00
_cell.angle_gamma   90.00
#
_symmetry.space_group_name_H-M   'P 1'
#
loop_
_entity.id
_entity.type
_entity.pdbx_description
1 polymer ?
#
loop_
_entity_poly.entity_id
_entity_poly.type
_entity_poly.pdbx_seq_one_letter_code
_entity_poly.pdbx_strand_id
1 'polypeptide(L)'
;MFFFVPCAEGKEYGILIAIGLSHNMPDKESSEETERKDKLVDRSVNRNMVIDLAESRRKIDEIDKEIIRLFQERMNVANDVAAYKRSTGKKVYDPQRENEKIAAMRKMANNEFNETAVEDLFRQIMSISRKYQYQKLGPGVNHIPFREVEKLDVNEDTRVVYFGEKGAFTEQAMLEYFGDKITSFNKTTFKEVMETVANGEALYGVVPIENTSTGSIADIYD
;
A
#
# COMPACT_ATOMS: atom_id res chain seq x y z
N MET A 1 14.94 -1.35 -4.68
CA MET A 1 14.86 -2.77 -5.02
C MET A 1 14.20 -2.86 -6.39
N PHE A 2 14.85 -3.48 -7.35
CA PHE A 2 14.40 -3.50 -8.75
C PHE A 2 13.79 -4.85 -9.07
N PHE A 3 12.60 -4.85 -9.67
CA PHE A 3 11.96 -6.06 -10.14
C PHE A 3 11.75 -5.99 -11.65
N PHE A 4 12.13 -7.03 -12.37
CA PHE A 4 11.93 -7.17 -13.81
C PHE A 4 10.87 -8.21 -14.09
N VAL A 5 9.95 -7.89 -15.01
CA VAL A 5 9.00 -8.85 -15.57
C VAL A 5 9.40 -9.10 -17.01
N PRO A 6 9.83 -10.33 -17.40
CA PRO A 6 10.13 -10.64 -18.79
C PRO A 6 8.82 -10.72 -19.59
N CYS A 7 8.81 -10.11 -20.78
CA CYS A 7 7.72 -10.26 -21.73
C CYS A 7 7.97 -11.47 -22.67
N ALA A 8 6.87 -12.01 -23.24
CA ALA A 8 6.88 -13.25 -24.05
C ALA A 8 7.72 -13.22 -25.34
N GLU A 9 8.27 -12.07 -25.74
CA GLU A 9 9.03 -11.90 -26.99
C GLU A 9 10.54 -11.68 -26.82
N GLY A 10 11.11 -11.98 -25.64
CA GLY A 10 12.56 -11.88 -25.44
C GLY A 10 13.09 -10.46 -25.25
N LYS A 11 12.23 -9.44 -25.14
CA LYS A 11 12.61 -8.09 -24.71
C LYS A 11 12.48 -7.96 -23.19
N GLU A 12 13.46 -7.35 -22.56
CA GLU A 12 13.50 -7.13 -21.13
C GLU A 12 12.83 -5.79 -20.79
N TYR A 13 11.75 -5.83 -20.02
CA TYR A 13 11.07 -4.66 -19.47
C TYR A 13 11.22 -4.65 -17.96
N GLY A 14 11.40 -3.47 -17.36
CA GLY A 14 11.63 -3.33 -15.93
C GLY A 14 10.58 -2.47 -15.25
N ILE A 15 10.18 -2.84 -14.03
CA ILE A 15 9.39 -2.01 -13.14
C ILE A 15 10.30 -1.52 -12.03
N LEU A 16 10.51 -0.20 -11.97
CA LEU A 16 11.22 0.46 -10.89
C LEU A 16 10.24 0.78 -9.78
N ILE A 17 10.44 0.20 -8.62
CA ILE A 17 9.63 0.48 -7.45
C ILE A 17 10.35 1.57 -6.64
N ALA A 18 9.79 2.78 -6.63
CA ALA A 18 10.30 3.89 -5.84
C ALA A 18 9.81 3.76 -4.39
N ILE A 19 10.75 3.60 -3.45
CA ILE A 19 10.46 3.68 -2.01
C ILE A 19 10.28 5.16 -1.68
N GLY A 20 9.16 5.52 -1.03
CA GLY A 20 8.88 6.89 -0.62
C GLY A 20 10.00 7.44 0.25
N LEU A 21 10.67 8.49 -0.22
CA LEU A 21 11.63 9.25 0.57
C LEU A 21 10.84 10.14 1.53
N SER A 22 10.96 9.86 2.82
CA SER A 22 10.55 10.77 3.87
C SER A 22 11.46 12.00 3.83
N HIS A 23 10.98 13.09 3.25
CA HIS A 23 11.63 14.38 3.40
C HIS A 23 11.14 14.98 4.72
N ASN A 24 12.00 14.96 5.75
CA ASN A 24 11.89 15.86 6.88
C ASN A 24 12.08 17.28 6.35
N MET A 25 10.98 17.99 6.12
CA MET A 25 11.04 19.44 6.04
C MET A 25 11.34 19.98 7.46
N PRO A 26 12.31 20.87 7.63
CA PRO A 26 12.52 21.52 8.92
C PRO A 26 11.31 22.41 9.22
N ASP A 27 10.68 22.16 10.35
CA ASP A 27 9.65 23.02 10.92
C ASP A 27 10.23 24.42 11.11
N LYS A 28 9.74 25.39 10.35
CA LYS A 28 9.95 26.80 10.64
C LYS A 28 8.98 27.21 11.75
N GLU A 29 9.60 27.52 12.87
CA GLU A 29 9.12 28.32 13.99
C GLU A 29 7.78 29.05 13.79
N SER A 30 6.77 28.63 14.57
CA SER A 30 5.72 29.50 15.07
C SER A 30 5.33 29.06 16.48
N SER A 31 6.27 29.25 17.42
CA SER A 31 6.12 28.85 18.82
C SER A 31 5.54 29.96 19.74
N GLU A 32 4.99 31.03 19.24
CA GLU A 32 4.50 32.12 20.11
C GLU A 32 2.99 32.41 20.06
N GLU A 33 2.22 31.79 19.16
CA GLU A 33 0.78 32.10 19.06
C GLU A 33 -0.14 31.03 19.68
N THR A 34 0.38 29.86 20.04
CA THR A 34 -0.41 28.73 20.58
C THR A 34 -0.66 28.86 22.10
N GLU A 35 0.19 29.56 22.84
CA GLU A 35 0.03 29.67 24.31
C GLU A 35 -1.07 30.62 24.78
N ARG A 36 -1.65 31.46 23.92
CA ARG A 36 -2.71 32.41 24.31
C ARG A 36 -4.14 31.95 24.11
N LYS A 37 -4.36 30.85 23.35
CA LYS A 37 -5.72 30.31 23.08
C LYS A 37 -6.21 29.28 24.08
N ASP A 38 -5.33 28.66 24.85
CA ASP A 38 -5.70 27.63 25.83
C ASP A 38 -6.28 28.16 27.17
N LYS A 39 -6.41 29.47 27.35
CA LYS A 39 -6.93 30.05 28.62
C LYS A 39 -8.41 30.41 28.64
N LEU A 40 -9.16 30.13 27.57
CA LEU A 40 -10.60 30.43 27.48
C LEU A 40 -11.44 29.21 27.12
N VAL A 41 -11.03 28.04 27.56
CA VAL A 41 -11.94 26.86 27.52
C VAL A 41 -12.88 26.98 28.73
N ASP A 42 -14.13 27.17 28.41
CA ASP A 42 -15.31 27.35 29.27
C ASP A 42 -15.32 26.35 30.45
N ARG A 43 -15.36 26.91 31.67
CA ARG A 43 -15.48 26.17 32.94
C ARG A 43 -16.89 25.61 33.19
N SER A 44 -17.75 25.54 32.20
CA SER A 44 -19.13 25.03 32.32
C SER A 44 -19.32 23.57 31.85
N VAL A 45 -18.25 22.82 31.54
CA VAL A 45 -18.39 21.39 31.25
C VAL A 45 -18.61 20.61 32.54
N ASN A 46 -19.80 20.11 32.61
CA ASN A 46 -20.46 19.28 33.62
C ASN A 46 -19.49 18.35 34.40
N ARG A 47 -19.39 18.54 35.73
CA ARG A 47 -18.50 17.85 36.68
C ARG A 47 -18.70 16.32 36.79
N ASN A 48 -19.55 15.70 35.98
CA ASN A 48 -19.90 14.30 36.12
C ASN A 48 -19.29 13.35 35.08
N MET A 49 -18.35 13.84 34.25
CA MET A 49 -17.68 12.97 33.27
C MET A 49 -16.18 13.26 33.28
N VAL A 50 -15.52 13.00 34.41
CA VAL A 50 -14.07 12.87 34.41
C VAL A 50 -13.74 11.58 33.68
N ILE A 51 -13.41 11.71 32.39
CA ILE A 51 -12.86 10.57 31.63
C ILE A 51 -11.55 10.19 32.31
N ASP A 52 -11.53 9.03 32.97
CA ASP A 52 -10.28 8.46 33.46
C ASP A 52 -9.48 7.93 32.26
N LEU A 53 -8.46 8.70 31.87
CA LEU A 53 -7.59 8.36 30.76
C LEU A 53 -6.85 7.04 30.98
N ALA A 54 -6.49 6.72 32.24
CA ALA A 54 -5.82 5.47 32.56
C ALA A 54 -6.76 4.29 32.35
N GLU A 55 -8.01 4.41 32.78
CA GLU A 55 -9.04 3.38 32.56
C GLU A 55 -9.36 3.22 31.06
N SER A 56 -9.43 4.34 30.31
CA SER A 56 -9.66 4.28 28.85
C SER A 56 -8.53 3.57 28.13
N ARG A 57 -7.28 3.86 28.48
CA ARG A 57 -6.10 3.18 27.93
C ARG A 57 -6.11 1.69 28.27
N ARG A 58 -6.42 1.31 29.51
CA ARG A 58 -6.52 -0.09 29.91
C ARG A 58 -7.57 -0.85 29.08
N LYS A 59 -8.72 -0.23 28.83
CA LYS A 59 -9.75 -0.83 27.96
C LYS A 59 -9.29 -0.99 26.53
N ILE A 60 -8.58 0.00 25.98
CA ILE A 60 -7.96 -0.11 24.64
C ILE A 60 -6.99 -1.27 24.59
N ASP A 61 -6.08 -1.39 25.56
CA ASP A 61 -5.10 -2.48 25.63
C ASP A 61 -5.77 -3.87 25.68
N GLU A 62 -6.91 -4.01 26.35
CA GLU A 62 -7.68 -5.26 26.39
C GLU A 62 -8.31 -5.56 25.01
N ILE A 63 -8.88 -4.56 24.35
CA ILE A 63 -9.45 -4.69 23.00
C ILE A 63 -8.37 -5.05 22.00
N ASP A 64 -7.19 -4.41 22.06
CA ASP A 64 -6.07 -4.69 21.16
C ASP A 64 -5.58 -6.14 21.29
N LYS A 65 -5.54 -6.68 22.49
CA LYS A 65 -5.22 -8.10 22.71
C LYS A 65 -6.23 -9.02 22.01
N GLU A 66 -7.51 -8.69 22.08
CA GLU A 66 -8.56 -9.47 21.41
C GLU A 66 -8.48 -9.33 19.88
N ILE A 67 -8.17 -8.15 19.36
CA ILE A 67 -7.90 -7.92 17.93
C ILE A 67 -6.75 -8.80 17.46
N ILE A 68 -5.63 -8.84 18.20
CA ILE A 68 -4.48 -9.69 17.87
C ILE A 68 -4.88 -11.18 17.88
N ARG A 69 -5.62 -11.62 18.90
CA ARG A 69 -6.09 -13.01 18.99
C ARG A 69 -6.94 -13.40 17.78
N LEU A 70 -7.94 -12.57 17.44
CA LEU A 70 -8.84 -12.81 16.30
C LEU A 70 -8.10 -12.74 14.95
N PHE A 71 -7.15 -11.83 14.83
CA PHE A 71 -6.31 -11.74 13.63
C PHE A 71 -5.48 -13.01 13.43
N GLN A 72 -4.83 -13.53 14.48
CA GLN A 72 -4.06 -14.77 14.42
C GLN A 72 -4.94 -15.97 14.05
N GLU A 73 -6.13 -16.07 14.65
CA GLU A 73 -7.10 -17.11 14.32
C GLU A 73 -7.54 -17.03 12.85
N ARG A 74 -7.81 -15.82 12.36
CA ARG A 74 -8.11 -15.59 10.95
C ARG A 74 -6.97 -16.00 10.02
N MET A 75 -5.71 -15.76 10.41
CA MET A 75 -4.54 -16.18 9.63
C MET A 75 -4.37 -17.70 9.62
N ASN A 76 -4.73 -18.39 10.69
CA ASN A 76 -4.77 -19.86 10.70
C ASN A 76 -5.79 -20.41 9.68
N VAL A 77 -6.99 -19.84 9.64
CA VAL A 77 -7.99 -20.19 8.62
C VAL A 77 -7.49 -19.86 7.20
N ALA A 78 -6.76 -18.74 7.02
CA ALA A 78 -6.17 -18.40 5.72
C ALA A 78 -5.13 -19.43 5.25
N ASN A 79 -4.44 -20.11 6.18
CA ASN A 79 -3.56 -21.23 5.86
C ASN A 79 -4.33 -22.41 5.25
N ASP A 80 -5.49 -22.75 5.80
CA ASP A 80 -6.34 -23.82 5.26
C ASP A 80 -6.86 -23.48 3.86
N VAL A 81 -7.23 -22.20 3.65
CA VAL A 81 -7.61 -21.67 2.34
C VAL A 81 -6.44 -21.79 1.33
N ALA A 82 -5.21 -21.49 1.77
CA ALA A 82 -4.02 -21.65 0.92
C ALA A 82 -3.81 -23.12 0.51
N ALA A 83 -3.94 -24.06 1.46
CA ALA A 83 -3.84 -25.49 1.18
C ALA A 83 -4.91 -25.94 0.17
N TYR A 84 -6.14 -25.50 0.32
CA TYR A 84 -7.23 -25.78 -0.64
C TYR A 84 -6.91 -25.20 -2.02
N LYS A 85 -6.47 -23.96 -2.11
CA LYS A 85 -6.13 -23.31 -3.39
C LYS A 85 -4.97 -24.03 -4.09
N ARG A 86 -3.97 -24.49 -3.31
CA ARG A 86 -2.87 -25.32 -3.85
C ARG A 86 -3.38 -26.60 -4.48
N SER A 87 -4.27 -27.33 -3.80
CA SER A 87 -4.79 -28.62 -4.30
C SER A 87 -5.72 -28.48 -5.51
N THR A 88 -6.38 -27.31 -5.65
CA THR A 88 -7.38 -27.09 -6.71
C THR A 88 -6.89 -26.20 -7.85
N GLY A 89 -5.69 -25.62 -7.76
CA GLY A 89 -5.17 -24.67 -8.75
C GLY A 89 -5.87 -23.30 -8.77
N LYS A 90 -6.71 -23.00 -7.76
CA LYS A 90 -7.41 -21.71 -7.68
C LYS A 90 -6.43 -20.58 -7.36
N LYS A 91 -6.63 -19.43 -8.01
CA LYS A 91 -5.83 -18.22 -7.75
C LYS A 91 -6.00 -17.73 -6.30
N VAL A 92 -4.94 -17.15 -5.74
CA VAL A 92 -4.98 -16.54 -4.40
C VAL A 92 -5.89 -15.31 -4.42
N TYR A 93 -5.69 -14.42 -5.38
CA TYR A 93 -6.49 -13.21 -5.54
C TYR A 93 -7.83 -13.50 -6.22
N ASP A 94 -8.90 -13.08 -5.56
CA ASP A 94 -10.28 -13.18 -6.02
C ASP A 94 -10.96 -11.82 -5.78
N PRO A 95 -10.86 -10.89 -6.75
CA PRO A 95 -11.33 -9.52 -6.57
C PRO A 95 -12.83 -9.42 -6.31
N GLN A 96 -13.63 -10.29 -6.94
CA GLN A 96 -15.07 -10.30 -6.72
C GLN A 96 -15.40 -10.63 -5.26
N ARG A 97 -14.82 -11.72 -4.75
CA ARG A 97 -14.99 -12.17 -3.36
C ARG A 97 -14.55 -11.12 -2.35
N GLU A 98 -13.43 -10.44 -2.60
CA GLU A 98 -12.92 -9.41 -1.71
C GLU A 98 -13.82 -8.18 -1.68
N ASN A 99 -14.26 -7.71 -2.85
CA ASN A 99 -15.17 -6.57 -2.94
C ASN A 99 -16.53 -6.85 -2.26
N GLU A 100 -17.09 -8.02 -2.46
CA GLU A 100 -18.32 -8.47 -1.76
C GLU A 100 -18.12 -8.47 -0.23
N LYS A 101 -16.96 -8.96 0.23
CA LYS A 101 -16.63 -9.01 1.65
C LYS A 101 -16.49 -7.61 2.25
N ILE A 102 -15.77 -6.72 1.58
CA ILE A 102 -15.58 -5.33 2.00
C ILE A 102 -16.95 -4.61 2.10
N ALA A 103 -17.77 -4.73 1.06
CA ALA A 103 -19.12 -4.14 1.06
C ALA A 103 -19.98 -4.65 2.22
N ALA A 104 -19.84 -5.93 2.58
CA ALA A 104 -20.55 -6.51 3.74
C ALA A 104 -20.01 -5.95 5.07
N MET A 105 -18.70 -5.77 5.20
CA MET A 105 -18.09 -5.24 6.42
C MET A 105 -18.44 -3.76 6.64
N ARG A 106 -18.43 -2.94 5.59
CA ARG A 106 -18.88 -1.54 5.66
C ARG A 106 -20.28 -1.39 6.26
N LYS A 107 -21.22 -2.24 5.83
CA LYS A 107 -22.61 -2.24 6.34
C LYS A 107 -22.75 -2.55 7.83
N MET A 108 -21.70 -3.11 8.44
CA MET A 108 -21.69 -3.42 9.88
C MET A 108 -21.19 -2.23 10.73
N ALA A 109 -20.63 -1.22 10.09
CA ALA A 109 -20.17 -0.02 10.77
C ALA A 109 -21.36 0.81 11.26
N ASN A 110 -21.15 1.54 12.35
CA ASN A 110 -22.19 2.29 13.04
C ASN A 110 -22.25 3.79 12.66
N ASN A 111 -21.32 4.28 11.85
CA ASN A 111 -21.29 5.63 11.33
C ASN A 111 -20.38 5.72 10.10
N GLU A 112 -20.45 6.84 9.36
CA GLU A 112 -19.71 7.08 8.10
C GLU A 112 -18.20 7.04 8.27
N PHE A 113 -17.67 7.59 9.37
CA PHE A 113 -16.23 7.51 9.66
C PHE A 113 -15.79 6.05 9.79
N ASN A 114 -16.51 5.25 10.56
CA ASN A 114 -16.20 3.84 10.76
C ASN A 114 -16.42 3.00 9.49
N GLU A 115 -17.33 3.38 8.59
CA GLU A 115 -17.48 2.71 7.29
C GLU A 115 -16.19 2.76 6.48
N THR A 116 -15.60 3.95 6.36
CA THR A 116 -14.34 4.14 5.63
C THR A 116 -13.18 3.45 6.36
N ALA A 117 -13.07 3.64 7.67
CA ALA A 117 -12.01 3.01 8.47
C ALA A 117 -12.05 1.47 8.44
N VAL A 118 -13.26 0.89 8.46
CA VAL A 118 -13.44 -0.57 8.35
C VAL A 118 -13.06 -1.06 6.95
N GLU A 119 -13.40 -0.33 5.89
CA GLU A 119 -12.98 -0.66 4.54
C GLU A 119 -11.45 -0.72 4.44
N ASP A 120 -10.76 0.33 4.88
CA ASP A 120 -9.30 0.41 4.83
C ASP A 120 -8.64 -0.70 5.66
N LEU A 121 -9.13 -0.94 6.86
CA LEU A 121 -8.66 -2.02 7.72
C LEU A 121 -8.78 -3.39 7.04
N PHE A 122 -9.95 -3.69 6.46
CA PHE A 122 -10.18 -5.00 5.84
C PHE A 122 -9.42 -5.16 4.52
N ARG A 123 -9.18 -4.10 3.76
CA ARG A 123 -8.28 -4.12 2.61
C ARG A 123 -6.86 -4.53 3.04
N GLN A 124 -6.34 -3.94 4.12
CA GLN A 124 -5.03 -4.30 4.66
C GLN A 124 -4.98 -5.74 5.18
N ILE A 125 -5.98 -6.18 5.93
CA ILE A 125 -6.07 -7.55 6.42
C ILE A 125 -6.10 -8.56 5.26
N MET A 126 -6.81 -8.27 4.17
CA MET A 126 -6.85 -9.14 2.99
C MET A 126 -5.53 -9.16 2.24
N SER A 127 -4.88 -8.02 2.08
CA SER A 127 -3.55 -7.93 1.48
C SER A 127 -2.51 -8.78 2.26
N ILE A 128 -2.47 -8.64 3.59
CA ILE A 128 -1.61 -9.47 4.45
C ILE A 128 -1.95 -10.95 4.29
N SER A 129 -3.24 -11.29 4.23
CA SER A 129 -3.70 -12.67 4.03
C SER A 129 -3.27 -13.25 2.69
N ARG A 130 -3.33 -12.47 1.59
CA ARG A 130 -2.81 -12.89 0.27
C ARG A 130 -1.31 -13.11 0.32
N LYS A 131 -0.55 -12.16 0.86
CA LYS A 131 0.90 -12.28 1.04
C LYS A 131 1.27 -13.57 1.79
N TYR A 132 0.56 -13.88 2.87
CA TYR A 132 0.75 -15.10 3.63
C TYR A 132 0.43 -16.36 2.81
N GLN A 133 -0.68 -16.36 2.07
CA GLN A 133 -1.06 -17.46 1.19
C GLN A 133 0.00 -17.69 0.09
N TYR A 134 0.51 -16.63 -0.56
CA TYR A 134 1.59 -16.74 -1.54
C TYR A 134 2.86 -17.34 -0.94
N GLN A 135 3.26 -16.95 0.25
CA GLN A 135 4.39 -17.55 0.95
C GLN A 135 4.20 -19.06 1.22
N LYS A 136 2.96 -19.48 1.53
CA LYS A 136 2.64 -20.90 1.80
C LYS A 136 2.53 -21.75 0.53
N LEU A 137 2.22 -21.14 -0.58
CA LEU A 137 2.17 -21.85 -1.88
C LEU A 137 3.57 -22.27 -2.38
N GLY A 138 4.61 -21.58 -1.89
CA GLY A 138 6.01 -21.89 -2.20
C GLY A 138 6.48 -21.36 -3.56
N PRO A 139 7.78 -21.44 -3.84
CA PRO A 139 8.34 -21.05 -5.14
C PRO A 139 7.80 -22.00 -6.23
N GLY A 140 7.04 -21.48 -7.17
CA GLY A 140 6.51 -22.24 -8.31
C GLY A 140 5.07 -21.92 -8.69
N VAL A 141 4.25 -21.38 -7.79
CA VAL A 141 2.84 -21.07 -8.10
C VAL A 141 2.67 -19.69 -8.75
N ASN A 142 3.60 -18.78 -8.49
CA ASN A 142 3.71 -17.48 -9.17
C ASN A 142 5.21 -17.11 -9.31
N HIS A 143 6.01 -18.03 -9.84
CA HIS A 143 7.40 -17.71 -10.12
C HIS A 143 7.43 -16.81 -11.35
N ILE A 144 7.34 -15.51 -11.15
CA ILE A 144 7.80 -14.56 -12.15
C ILE A 144 9.32 -14.72 -12.16
N PRO A 145 9.93 -15.14 -13.28
CA PRO A 145 11.38 -15.28 -13.34
C PRO A 145 12.00 -13.89 -13.25
N PHE A 146 12.57 -13.56 -12.10
CA PHE A 146 13.35 -12.34 -11.93
C PHE A 146 14.79 -12.61 -12.35
N ARG A 147 15.36 -11.69 -13.09
CA ARG A 147 16.81 -11.61 -13.28
C ARG A 147 17.33 -10.44 -12.44
N GLU A 148 18.22 -10.75 -11.53
CA GLU A 148 18.95 -9.72 -10.80
C GLU A 148 19.95 -9.03 -11.72
N VAL A 149 19.96 -7.71 -11.72
CA VAL A 149 20.91 -6.90 -12.48
C VAL A 149 21.57 -5.89 -11.55
N GLU A 150 22.85 -5.67 -11.74
CA GLU A 150 23.60 -4.67 -10.96
C GLU A 150 23.19 -3.25 -11.32
N LYS A 151 22.83 -3.01 -12.58
CA LYS A 151 22.44 -1.70 -13.10
C LYS A 151 21.41 -1.84 -14.21
N LEU A 152 20.47 -0.88 -14.28
CA LEU A 152 19.56 -0.77 -15.41
C LEU A 152 20.30 -0.26 -16.65
N ASP A 153 19.94 -0.79 -17.82
CA ASP A 153 20.42 -0.27 -19.11
C ASP A 153 19.60 0.98 -19.47
N VAL A 154 20.21 2.14 -19.28
CA VAL A 154 19.58 3.45 -19.51
C VAL A 154 20.41 4.20 -20.53
N ASN A 155 19.78 4.61 -21.63
CA ASN A 155 20.36 5.40 -22.71
C ASN A 155 19.37 6.51 -23.15
N GLU A 156 19.73 7.30 -24.16
CA GLU A 156 18.91 8.43 -24.65
C GLU A 156 17.58 7.99 -25.28
N ASP A 157 17.48 6.75 -25.74
CA ASP A 157 16.23 6.16 -26.29
C ASP A 157 15.34 5.55 -25.20
N THR A 158 15.80 5.53 -23.95
CA THR A 158 15.06 4.95 -22.83
C THR A 158 13.77 5.72 -22.58
N ARG A 159 12.64 4.99 -22.60
CA ARG A 159 11.31 5.52 -22.31
C ARG A 159 10.85 5.01 -20.95
N VAL A 160 10.41 5.92 -20.09
CA VAL A 160 9.96 5.62 -18.73
C VAL A 160 8.54 6.14 -18.52
N VAL A 161 7.66 5.27 -18.05
CA VAL A 161 6.32 5.66 -17.62
C VAL A 161 6.27 5.74 -16.09
N TYR A 162 5.64 6.76 -15.53
CA TYR A 162 5.48 6.89 -14.08
C TYR A 162 4.01 7.09 -13.69
N PHE A 163 3.69 6.69 -12.46
CA PHE A 163 2.35 6.83 -11.90
C PHE A 163 2.12 8.25 -11.37
N GLY A 164 0.93 8.78 -11.61
CA GLY A 164 0.46 10.05 -11.03
C GLY A 164 0.57 11.23 -11.98
N GLU A 165 0.34 12.41 -11.43
CA GLU A 165 0.38 13.67 -12.18
C GLU A 165 1.80 14.24 -12.23
N LYS A 166 2.02 15.17 -13.18
CA LYS A 166 3.27 15.93 -13.26
C LYS A 166 3.47 16.73 -11.96
N GLY A 167 4.67 16.68 -11.40
CA GLY A 167 5.00 17.26 -10.11
C GLY A 167 4.78 16.32 -8.91
N ALA A 168 4.29 15.10 -9.13
CA ALA A 168 4.14 14.10 -8.08
C ALA A 168 5.49 13.53 -7.61
N PHE A 169 5.52 12.97 -6.39
CA PHE A 169 6.70 12.31 -5.83
C PHE A 169 7.27 11.22 -6.72
N THR A 170 6.43 10.54 -7.49
CA THR A 170 6.84 9.48 -8.41
C THR A 170 7.63 10.05 -9.60
N GLU A 171 7.23 11.21 -10.12
CA GLU A 171 8.03 11.92 -11.13
C GLU A 171 9.38 12.35 -10.57
N GLN A 172 9.40 12.91 -9.35
CA GLN A 172 10.65 13.28 -8.70
C GLN A 172 11.58 12.08 -8.55
N ALA A 173 11.09 10.96 -8.05
CA ALA A 173 11.86 9.73 -7.92
C ALA A 173 12.36 9.20 -9.28
N MET A 174 11.54 9.30 -10.32
CA MET A 174 11.91 8.95 -11.68
C MET A 174 13.04 9.84 -12.20
N LEU A 175 12.94 11.16 -12.05
CA LEU A 175 13.97 12.11 -12.46
C LEU A 175 15.27 11.94 -11.66
N GLU A 176 15.17 11.67 -10.36
CA GLU A 176 16.31 11.46 -9.49
C GLU A 176 17.12 10.20 -9.88
N TYR A 177 16.42 9.16 -10.32
CA TYR A 177 17.06 7.89 -10.71
C TYR A 177 17.53 7.86 -12.15
N PHE A 178 16.69 8.29 -13.11
CA PHE A 178 16.95 8.19 -14.54
C PHE A 178 17.55 9.47 -15.14
N GLY A 179 17.47 10.60 -14.43
CA GLY A 179 17.83 11.91 -14.95
C GLY A 179 16.74 12.53 -15.85
N ASP A 180 17.04 13.71 -16.36
CA ASP A 180 16.14 14.53 -17.18
C ASP A 180 16.29 14.34 -18.69
N LYS A 181 17.28 13.52 -19.12
CA LYS A 181 17.60 13.32 -20.54
C LYS A 181 16.79 12.20 -21.20
N ILE A 182 16.03 11.44 -20.43
CA ILE A 182 15.20 10.36 -20.93
C ILE A 182 13.83 10.86 -21.41
N THR A 183 13.15 10.09 -22.26
CA THR A 183 11.76 10.33 -22.58
C THR A 183 10.86 9.76 -21.48
N SER A 184 10.12 10.64 -20.78
CA SER A 184 9.21 10.20 -19.71
C SER A 184 7.80 10.73 -19.92
N PHE A 185 6.81 9.98 -19.43
CA PHE A 185 5.40 10.36 -19.45
C PHE A 185 4.64 9.65 -18.31
N ASN A 186 3.47 10.18 -17.94
CA ASN A 186 2.71 9.68 -16.81
C ASN A 186 1.47 8.88 -17.22
N LYS A 187 0.98 8.08 -16.26
CA LYS A 187 -0.33 7.44 -16.27
C LYS A 187 -1.00 7.62 -14.91
N THR A 188 -2.32 7.64 -14.89
CA THR A 188 -3.10 7.94 -13.69
C THR A 188 -3.45 6.71 -12.86
N THR A 189 -3.31 5.51 -13.41
CA THR A 189 -3.56 4.25 -12.70
C THR A 189 -2.35 3.32 -12.75
N PHE A 190 -2.15 2.50 -11.71
CA PHE A 190 -1.10 1.47 -11.69
C PHE A 190 -1.24 0.49 -12.85
N LYS A 191 -2.48 0.11 -13.17
CA LYS A 191 -2.79 -0.79 -14.27
C LYS A 191 -2.28 -0.24 -15.61
N GLU A 192 -2.53 1.04 -15.90
CA GLU A 192 -2.04 1.67 -17.12
C GLU A 192 -0.51 1.71 -17.18
N VAL A 193 0.18 1.96 -16.04
CA VAL A 193 1.64 1.90 -15.99
C VAL A 193 2.13 0.49 -16.34
N MET A 194 1.55 -0.54 -15.73
CA MET A 194 1.90 -1.93 -15.99
C MET A 194 1.63 -2.34 -17.44
N GLU A 195 0.47 -1.99 -17.98
CA GLU A 195 0.09 -2.27 -19.38
C GLU A 195 1.00 -1.54 -20.37
N THR A 196 1.38 -0.30 -20.10
CA THR A 196 2.31 0.47 -20.94
C THR A 196 3.67 -0.21 -21.04
N VAL A 197 4.19 -0.73 -19.92
CA VAL A 197 5.45 -1.49 -19.92
C VAL A 197 5.26 -2.85 -20.62
N ALA A 198 4.19 -3.57 -20.32
CA ALA A 198 3.92 -4.87 -20.93
C ALA A 198 3.74 -4.80 -22.46
N ASN A 199 3.17 -3.72 -22.98
CA ASN A 199 3.00 -3.47 -24.41
C ASN A 199 4.28 -2.97 -25.09
N GLY A 200 5.37 -2.71 -24.33
CA GLY A 200 6.62 -2.19 -24.88
C GLY A 200 6.60 -0.72 -25.28
N GLU A 201 5.60 0.04 -24.84
CA GLU A 201 5.51 1.48 -25.04
C GLU A 201 6.51 2.27 -24.17
N ALA A 202 6.88 1.70 -23.02
CA ALA A 202 7.97 2.13 -22.15
C ALA A 202 8.83 0.93 -21.75
N LEU A 203 10.12 1.18 -21.54
CA LEU A 203 11.06 0.15 -21.07
C LEU A 203 10.96 -0.04 -19.56
N TYR A 204 10.71 1.02 -18.83
CA TYR A 204 10.60 1.01 -17.37
C TYR A 204 9.33 1.71 -16.89
N GLY A 205 8.78 1.19 -15.78
CA GLY A 205 7.66 1.80 -15.05
C GLY A 205 8.08 2.17 -13.62
N VAL A 206 7.68 3.37 -13.18
CA VAL A 206 7.93 3.87 -11.83
C VAL A 206 6.63 3.97 -11.06
N VAL A 207 6.50 3.23 -9.96
CA VAL A 207 5.30 3.19 -9.11
C VAL A 207 5.69 3.32 -7.63
N PRO A 208 4.87 3.99 -6.80
CA PRO A 208 5.11 4.07 -5.37
C PRO A 208 4.64 2.78 -4.69
N ILE A 209 5.43 2.22 -3.76
CA ILE A 209 5.02 1.04 -2.97
C ILE A 209 4.44 1.41 -1.62
N GLU A 210 4.77 2.58 -1.12
CA GLU A 210 4.37 3.03 0.21
C GLU A 210 4.11 4.53 0.20
N ASN A 211 3.09 4.92 0.95
CA ASN A 211 2.78 6.32 1.20
C ASN A 211 2.89 6.53 2.72
N THR A 212 3.58 7.59 3.14
CA THR A 212 3.78 7.92 4.56
C THR A 212 2.49 8.16 5.32
N SER A 213 1.42 8.57 4.64
CA SER A 213 0.11 8.86 5.24
C SER A 213 -0.80 7.63 5.30
N THR A 214 -0.74 6.75 4.29
CA THR A 214 -1.67 5.62 4.14
C THR A 214 -1.01 4.24 4.25
N GLY A 215 0.32 4.20 4.41
CA GLY A 215 1.09 2.96 4.48
C GLY A 215 1.30 2.29 3.11
N SER A 216 1.44 0.97 3.10
CA SER A 216 1.68 0.18 1.89
C SER A 216 0.51 0.25 0.92
N ILE A 217 0.81 0.49 -0.36
CA ILE A 217 -0.19 0.57 -1.43
C ILE A 217 -0.49 -0.86 -1.89
N ALA A 218 -1.64 -1.40 -1.44
CA ALA A 218 -2.02 -2.79 -1.66
C ALA A 218 -2.15 -3.15 -3.16
N ASP A 219 -2.63 -2.21 -3.98
CA ASP A 219 -2.90 -2.42 -5.40
C ASP A 219 -1.65 -2.74 -6.24
N ILE A 220 -0.44 -2.46 -5.71
CA ILE A 220 0.82 -2.77 -6.40
C ILE A 220 1.24 -4.22 -6.21
N TYR A 221 0.75 -4.86 -5.14
CA TYR A 221 1.13 -6.24 -4.81
C TYR A 221 0.16 -7.28 -5.40
N ASP A 222 -0.87 -6.85 -6.07
CA ASP A 222 -1.91 -7.65 -6.71
C ASP A 222 -1.73 -7.72 -8.24
#